data_56093f7d58920bc5bb455901c846d844
#
_entry.id   56093f7d58920bc5bb455901c846d844
#
_cell.length_a   1.000
_cell.length_b   1.000
_cell.length_c   1.000
_cell.angle_alpha   90.00
_cell.angle_beta   90.00
_cell.angle_gamma   90.00
#
_symmetry.space_group_name_H-M   'P 1'
#
loop_
_entity.id
_entity.type
_entity.pdbx_description
1 polymer ?
#
loop_
_entity_poly.entity_id
_entity_poly.type
_entity_poly.pdbx_seq_one_letter_code
_entity_poly.pdbx_strand_id
1 'polypeptide(L)'
;MKLLAMLGAPEDAVLRAAQLRAQGISGVYTFEGPNDPFVPLIRVAGQVDVDLMTNVAIAFPRNPMQLAHLAFDLQRLAGGRFTLGLGSQIRPHIERRYGVDFDHPVARMREWVEALRA
;
A
#
# COMPACT_ATOMS: atom_id res chain seq x y z
N MET A 1 10.23 3.14 20.05
CA MET A 1 10.40 2.31 18.85
C MET A 1 9.03 1.93 18.28
N LYS A 2 8.87 2.09 16.98
CA LYS A 2 7.61 1.68 16.33
C LYS A 2 7.73 0.23 15.85
N LEU A 3 6.71 -0.56 16.14
CA LEU A 3 6.60 -1.94 15.67
C LEU A 3 5.46 -2.03 14.65
N LEU A 4 5.76 -2.64 13.49
CA LEU A 4 4.80 -2.84 12.42
C LEU A 4 4.51 -4.32 12.24
N ALA A 5 3.26 -4.66 11.94
CA ALA A 5 2.85 -6.04 11.70
C ALA A 5 1.97 -6.14 10.46
N MET A 6 1.99 -7.29 9.81
CA MET A 6 1.18 -7.54 8.63
C MET A 6 -0.30 -7.65 8.99
N LEU A 7 -1.14 -6.95 8.22
CA LEU A 7 -2.57 -6.87 8.50
C LEU A 7 -3.35 -8.11 8.10
N GLY A 8 -3.06 -8.69 6.95
CA GLY A 8 -3.77 -9.87 6.45
C GLY A 8 -4.99 -9.54 5.60
N ALA A 9 -6.01 -10.40 5.64
CA ALA A 9 -7.18 -10.34 4.75
C ALA A 9 -8.11 -9.17 5.08
N PRO A 10 -8.83 -8.63 4.07
CA PRO A 10 -9.69 -7.47 4.29
C PRO A 10 -10.91 -7.76 5.18
N GLU A 11 -11.40 -8.99 5.19
CA GLU A 11 -12.57 -9.37 5.99
C GLU A 11 -12.35 -9.13 7.47
N ASP A 12 -11.15 -9.43 7.96
CA ASP A 12 -10.79 -9.36 9.38
C ASP A 12 -9.93 -8.13 9.71
N ALA A 13 -9.76 -7.21 8.77
CA ALA A 13 -8.77 -6.15 8.89
C ALA A 13 -8.96 -5.29 10.14
N VAL A 14 -10.18 -4.84 10.43
CA VAL A 14 -10.45 -3.98 11.59
C VAL A 14 -10.19 -4.73 12.90
N LEU A 15 -10.69 -5.96 13.01
CA LEU A 15 -10.47 -6.78 14.19
C LEU A 15 -8.98 -7.09 14.41
N ARG A 16 -8.29 -7.45 13.34
CA ARG A 16 -6.86 -7.75 13.38
C ARG A 16 -6.05 -6.53 13.80
N ALA A 17 -6.34 -5.35 13.25
CA ALA A 17 -5.66 -4.12 13.60
C ALA A 17 -5.89 -3.76 15.08
N ALA A 18 -7.11 -3.90 15.56
CA ALA A 18 -7.43 -3.64 16.97
C ALA A 18 -6.69 -4.59 17.91
N GLN A 19 -6.61 -5.86 17.57
CA GLN A 19 -5.87 -6.86 18.35
C GLN A 19 -4.37 -6.54 18.38
N LEU A 20 -3.79 -6.18 17.24
CA LEU A 20 -2.38 -5.83 17.15
C LEU A 20 -2.08 -4.57 17.97
N ARG A 21 -2.93 -3.57 17.88
CA ARG A 21 -2.77 -2.35 18.68
C ARG A 21 -2.78 -2.66 20.17
N ALA A 22 -3.70 -3.50 20.60
CA ALA A 22 -3.78 -3.92 22.01
C ALA A 22 -2.52 -4.63 22.49
N GLN A 23 -1.76 -5.24 21.57
CA GLN A 23 -0.49 -5.91 21.86
C GLN A 23 0.72 -4.96 21.78
N GLY A 24 0.50 -3.67 21.57
CA GLY A 24 1.59 -2.68 21.49
C GLY A 24 2.13 -2.44 20.09
N ILE A 25 1.50 -2.96 19.05
CA ILE A 25 1.90 -2.71 17.65
C ILE A 25 1.47 -1.29 17.27
N SER A 26 2.40 -0.52 16.69
CA SER A 26 2.19 0.88 16.34
C SER A 26 1.52 1.07 14.98
N GLY A 27 1.72 0.14 14.06
CA GLY A 27 1.20 0.25 12.72
C GLY A 27 1.05 -1.09 12.04
N VAL A 28 0.32 -1.08 10.93
CA VAL A 28 0.06 -2.28 10.13
C VAL A 28 0.44 -2.02 8.68
N TYR A 29 0.86 -3.07 7.99
CA TYR A 29 1.20 -2.98 6.58
C TYR A 29 0.54 -4.11 5.78
N THR A 30 0.39 -3.85 4.50
CA THR A 30 -0.06 -4.85 3.53
C THR A 30 0.96 -4.97 2.41
N PHE A 31 0.90 -6.06 1.66
CA PHE A 31 1.69 -6.21 0.44
C PHE A 31 0.77 -6.64 -0.70
N GLU A 32 1.18 -6.39 -1.92
CA GLU A 32 0.43 -6.78 -3.09
C GLU A 32 0.84 -8.18 -3.55
N GLY A 33 0.08 -9.17 -3.10
CA GLY A 33 0.22 -10.55 -3.52
C GLY A 33 -1.01 -10.96 -4.31
N PRO A 34 -1.81 -11.91 -3.81
CA PRO A 34 -3.05 -12.31 -4.48
C PRO A 34 -4.17 -11.30 -4.32
N ASN A 35 -4.05 -10.36 -3.39
CA ASN A 35 -5.11 -9.39 -3.06
C ASN A 35 -4.61 -7.95 -3.25
N ASP A 36 -5.56 -7.03 -3.40
CA ASP A 36 -5.26 -5.60 -3.46
C ASP A 36 -4.74 -5.12 -2.09
N PRO A 37 -3.62 -4.39 -2.04
CA PRO A 37 -3.03 -3.96 -0.77
C PRO A 37 -3.79 -2.82 -0.10
N PHE A 38 -4.61 -2.06 -0.83
CA PHE A 38 -5.30 -0.88 -0.30
C PHE A 38 -6.61 -1.22 0.41
N VAL A 39 -7.31 -2.25 -0.03
CA VAL A 39 -8.64 -2.58 0.51
C VAL A 39 -8.60 -2.82 2.02
N PRO A 40 -7.69 -3.63 2.58
CA PRO A 40 -7.62 -3.78 4.02
C PRO A 40 -7.31 -2.47 4.76
N LEU A 41 -6.44 -1.65 4.19
CA LEU A 41 -6.05 -0.37 4.81
C LEU A 41 -7.20 0.63 4.82
N ILE A 42 -7.99 0.66 3.74
CA ILE A 42 -9.19 1.53 3.67
C ILE A 42 -10.17 1.14 4.77
N ARG A 43 -10.34 -0.14 5.02
CA ARG A 43 -11.25 -0.60 6.08
C ARG A 43 -10.79 -0.18 7.47
N VAL A 44 -9.48 -0.18 7.72
CA VAL A 44 -8.91 0.17 9.02
C VAL A 44 -8.85 1.68 9.24
N ALA A 45 -8.64 2.46 8.17
CA ALA A 45 -8.48 3.90 8.25
C ALA A 45 -9.68 4.56 8.95
N GLY A 46 -9.38 5.32 9.99
CA GLY A 46 -10.42 6.00 10.79
C GLY A 46 -11.15 5.10 11.79
N GLN A 47 -10.89 3.80 11.79
CA GLN A 47 -11.54 2.83 12.71
C GLN A 47 -10.61 2.42 13.83
N VAL A 48 -9.33 2.30 13.58
CA VAL A 48 -8.32 1.92 14.57
C VAL A 48 -7.17 2.91 14.48
N ASP A 49 -6.67 3.34 15.61
CA ASP A 49 -5.60 4.36 15.69
C ASP A 49 -4.22 3.71 15.55
N VAL A 50 -3.85 3.39 14.33
CA VAL A 50 -2.57 2.77 13.96
C VAL A 50 -2.03 3.42 12.70
N ASP A 51 -0.71 3.37 12.51
CA ASP A 51 -0.10 3.77 11.24
C ASP A 51 -0.43 2.73 10.16
N LEU A 52 -0.62 3.18 8.94
CA LEU A 52 -0.96 2.34 7.80
C LEU A 52 0.12 2.46 6.73
N MET A 53 0.49 1.35 6.09
CA MET A 53 1.52 1.34 5.06
C MET A 53 1.27 0.24 4.03
N THR A 54 1.53 0.54 2.76
CA THR A 54 1.73 -0.52 1.76
C THR A 54 3.20 -0.90 1.73
N ASN A 55 3.49 -2.18 1.76
CA ASN A 55 4.88 -2.67 1.71
C ASN A 55 4.97 -3.94 0.85
N VAL A 56 4.84 -3.79 -0.42
CA VAL A 56 4.65 -2.56 -1.20
C VAL A 56 3.45 -2.70 -2.13
N ALA A 57 2.94 -1.57 -2.64
CA ALA A 57 2.04 -1.56 -3.78
C ALA A 57 2.89 -1.58 -5.08
N ILE A 58 2.45 -2.33 -6.07
CA ILE A 58 3.20 -2.47 -7.33
C ILE A 58 2.87 -1.29 -8.24
N ALA A 59 3.90 -0.56 -8.68
CA ALA A 59 3.70 0.70 -9.39
C ALA A 59 3.31 0.55 -10.86
N PHE A 60 4.02 -0.28 -11.61
CA PHE A 60 3.94 -0.28 -13.08
C PHE A 60 2.56 -0.60 -13.67
N PRO A 61 1.76 -1.50 -13.10
CA PRO A 61 0.40 -1.75 -13.61
C PRO A 61 -0.58 -0.61 -13.30
N ARG A 62 -0.19 0.36 -12.49
CA ARG A 62 -1.07 1.43 -12.04
C ARG A 62 -0.82 2.72 -12.78
N ASN A 63 -1.86 3.54 -12.88
CA ASN A 63 -1.75 4.91 -13.37
C ASN A 63 -1.35 5.82 -12.20
N PRO A 64 -0.29 6.65 -12.33
CA PRO A 64 0.15 7.52 -11.23
C PRO A 64 -0.91 8.48 -10.73
N MET A 65 -1.73 9.04 -11.62
CA MET A 65 -2.79 9.98 -11.23
C MET A 65 -3.87 9.29 -10.39
N GLN A 66 -4.30 8.10 -10.80
CA GLN A 66 -5.30 7.34 -10.05
C GLN A 66 -4.77 6.96 -8.67
N LEU A 67 -3.51 6.55 -8.58
CA LEU A 67 -2.93 6.22 -7.30
C LEU A 67 -2.73 7.46 -6.42
N ALA A 68 -2.41 8.60 -7.02
CA ALA A 68 -2.31 9.86 -6.27
C ALA A 68 -3.64 10.21 -5.60
N HIS A 69 -4.76 10.06 -6.32
CA HIS A 69 -6.08 10.28 -5.74
C HIS A 69 -6.36 9.32 -4.58
N LEU A 70 -6.11 8.03 -4.78
CA LEU A 70 -6.34 7.03 -3.75
C LEU A 70 -5.48 7.29 -2.51
N ALA A 71 -4.20 7.56 -2.71
CA ALA A 71 -3.27 7.79 -1.61
C ALA A 71 -3.64 9.07 -0.83
N PHE A 72 -4.05 10.11 -1.52
CA PHE A 72 -4.48 11.36 -0.90
C PHE A 72 -5.73 11.14 -0.03
N ASP A 73 -6.73 10.45 -0.56
CA ASP A 73 -7.96 10.18 0.18
C ASP A 73 -7.68 9.27 1.38
N LEU A 74 -6.85 8.24 1.20
CA LEU A 74 -6.50 7.34 2.29
C LEU A 74 -5.72 8.08 3.38
N GLN A 75 -4.82 8.99 3.01
CA GLN A 75 -4.10 9.83 3.96
C GLN A 75 -5.06 10.68 4.80
N ARG A 76 -6.09 11.24 4.17
CA ARG A 76 -7.13 12.00 4.88
C ARG A 76 -7.91 11.13 5.84
N LEU A 77 -8.34 9.95 5.39
CA LEU A 77 -9.09 8.99 6.22
C LEU A 77 -8.24 8.49 7.40
N ALA A 78 -6.95 8.34 7.19
CA ALA A 78 -6.02 7.87 8.22
C ALA A 78 -5.50 8.98 9.14
N GLY A 79 -5.99 10.21 8.99
CA GLY A 79 -5.55 11.33 9.82
C GLY A 79 -4.07 11.67 9.66
N GLY A 80 -3.51 11.47 8.47
CA GLY A 80 -2.10 11.74 8.19
C GLY A 80 -1.17 10.56 8.50
N ARG A 81 -1.69 9.39 8.83
CA ARG A 81 -0.90 8.24 9.28
C ARG A 81 -0.71 7.18 8.20
N PHE A 82 -0.86 7.52 6.94
CA PHE A 82 -0.64 6.59 5.83
C PHE A 82 0.72 6.84 5.17
N THR A 83 1.44 5.76 4.89
CA THR A 83 2.67 5.78 4.09
C THR A 83 2.49 4.91 2.85
N LEU A 84 2.71 5.50 1.68
CA LEU A 84 2.64 4.78 0.41
C LEU A 84 4.02 4.19 0.10
N GLY A 85 4.16 2.87 0.26
CA GLY A 85 5.34 2.13 -0.16
C GLY A 85 5.12 1.56 -1.56
N LEU A 86 6.05 1.81 -2.47
CA LEU A 86 5.97 1.40 -3.87
C LEU A 86 7.13 0.50 -4.25
N GLY A 87 6.87 -0.46 -5.13
CA GLY A 87 7.88 -1.35 -5.67
C GLY A 87 7.65 -1.62 -7.15
N SER A 88 8.71 -2.01 -7.84
CA SER A 88 8.66 -2.35 -9.27
C SER A 88 8.29 -3.80 -9.52
N GLN A 89 8.42 -4.67 -8.52
CA GLN A 89 8.28 -6.11 -8.68
C GLN A 89 9.34 -6.68 -9.64
N ILE A 90 9.19 -7.91 -10.05
CA ILE A 90 10.09 -8.57 -11.00
C ILE A 90 9.37 -8.78 -12.33
N ARG A 91 10.18 -8.91 -13.40
CA ARG A 91 9.68 -9.04 -14.78
C ARG A 91 8.59 -10.11 -14.94
N PRO A 92 8.73 -11.36 -14.47
CA PRO A 92 7.68 -12.36 -14.67
C PRO A 92 6.34 -11.97 -14.08
N HIS A 93 6.31 -11.31 -12.92
CA HIS A 93 5.07 -10.89 -12.30
C HIS A 93 4.43 -9.74 -13.08
N ILE A 94 5.21 -8.76 -13.50
CA ILE A 94 4.70 -7.60 -14.24
C ILE A 94 4.15 -8.03 -15.61
N GLU A 95 4.90 -8.83 -16.36
CA GLU A 95 4.50 -9.22 -17.71
C GLU A 95 3.40 -10.27 -17.71
N ARG A 96 3.49 -11.29 -16.87
CA ARG A 96 2.55 -12.43 -16.89
C ARG A 96 1.27 -12.19 -16.11
N ARG A 97 1.37 -11.55 -14.95
CA ARG A 97 0.18 -11.30 -14.12
C ARG A 97 -0.57 -10.05 -14.53
N TYR A 98 0.14 -9.01 -14.92
CA TYR A 98 -0.46 -7.69 -15.19
C TYR A 98 -0.47 -7.31 -16.65
N GLY A 99 0.25 -8.05 -17.51
CA GLY A 99 0.30 -7.75 -18.95
C GLY A 99 0.97 -6.41 -19.27
N VAL A 100 1.91 -5.97 -18.47
CA VAL A 100 2.59 -4.69 -18.59
C VAL A 100 4.08 -4.93 -18.88
N ASP A 101 4.69 -4.09 -19.72
CA ASP A 101 6.11 -4.18 -20.02
C ASP A 101 6.97 -3.88 -18.80
N PHE A 102 8.10 -4.59 -18.70
CA PHE A 102 9.06 -4.41 -17.61
C PHE A 102 10.41 -3.91 -18.14
N ASP A 103 10.38 -2.91 -18.99
CA ASP A 103 11.60 -2.35 -19.59
C ASP A 103 12.06 -1.12 -18.78
N HIS A 104 13.40 -1.00 -18.61
CA HIS A 104 14.03 0.14 -17.94
C HIS A 104 13.40 0.43 -16.56
N PRO A 105 13.37 -0.55 -15.64
CA PRO A 105 12.59 -0.41 -14.40
C PRO A 105 13.03 0.76 -13.52
N VAL A 106 14.32 1.07 -13.46
CA VAL A 106 14.83 2.18 -12.63
C VAL A 106 14.36 3.53 -13.18
N ALA A 107 14.52 3.74 -14.49
CA ALA A 107 14.10 4.99 -15.13
C ALA A 107 12.58 5.16 -15.05
N ARG A 108 11.83 4.09 -15.30
CA ARG A 108 10.36 4.11 -15.20
C ARG A 108 9.90 4.39 -13.78
N MET A 109 10.55 3.79 -12.78
CA MET A 109 10.20 4.03 -11.40
C MET A 109 10.44 5.49 -11.00
N ARG A 110 11.52 6.08 -11.50
CA ARG A 110 11.78 7.50 -11.28
C ARG A 110 10.68 8.37 -11.88
N GLU A 111 10.37 8.17 -13.16
CA GLU A 111 9.28 8.90 -13.84
C GLU A 111 7.95 8.73 -13.13
N TRP A 112 7.67 7.50 -12.70
CA TRP A 112 6.43 7.16 -12.02
C TRP A 112 6.27 7.95 -10.71
N VAL A 113 7.33 8.00 -9.90
CA VAL A 113 7.33 8.73 -8.63
C VAL A 113 7.25 10.24 -8.87
N GLU A 114 7.95 10.74 -9.89
CA GLU A 114 7.89 12.17 -10.25
C GLU A 114 6.48 12.56 -10.69
N ALA A 115 5.83 11.74 -11.50
CA ALA A 115 4.45 11.97 -11.92
C ALA A 115 3.48 11.95 -10.74
N LEU A 116 3.67 11.04 -9.80
CA LEU A 116 2.85 10.94 -8.60
C LEU A 116 2.95 12.22 -7.74
N ARG A 117 4.13 12.80 -7.66
CA ARG A 117 4.40 13.98 -6.85
C ARG A 117 4.03 15.31 -7.52
N ALA A 118 3.78 15.27 -8.80
CA ALA A 118 3.52 16.50 -9.58
C ALA A 118 2.20 17.19 -9.22
#